data_774ff3fc307465ca2333dad44c3af8d0
#
_entry.id   774ff3fc307465ca2333dad44c3af8d0
#
_cell.length_a   1.000
_cell.length_b   1.000
_cell.length_c   1.000
_cell.angle_alpha   90.00
_cell.angle_beta   90.00
_cell.angle_gamma   90.00
#
_symmetry.space_group_name_H-M   'P 1'
#
loop_
_entity.id
_entity.type
_entity.pdbx_description
1 polymer ?
#
loop_
_entity_poly.entity_id
_entity_poly.type
_entity_poly.pdbx_seq_one_letter_code
_entity_poly.pdbx_strand_id
1 'polypeptide(L)'
;RVLRRVVGGLAGGKPSVKVVERDYAKSKAVSERFPDALVIHADISDEGIFEEEHFANSDLVIATTENQELNIVTAVYAKTLGIKRSVVLVNKANYTKIASNLDIDVAVSLKSAVVSSILKLIRRGRIKSLHTISDGKLEVLEFEVAAKSPASDKSIRELKLPGNSLVVSLARDGKNIIPR
;
A
#
# COMPACT_ATOMS: atom_id res chain seq x y z
N ARG A 1 2.15 -12.30 4.95
CA ARG A 1 2.96 -11.58 3.92
C ARG A 1 2.97 -10.07 4.11
N VAL A 2 1.83 -9.45 4.47
CA VAL A 2 1.71 -7.99 4.67
C VAL A 2 2.56 -7.53 5.85
N LEU A 3 2.41 -8.13 7.03
CA LEU A 3 3.19 -7.79 8.23
C LEU A 3 4.71 -7.89 8.01
N ARG A 4 5.19 -8.91 7.29
CA ARG A 4 6.64 -9.07 7.03
C ARG A 4 7.23 -7.94 6.18
N ARG A 5 6.42 -7.28 5.33
CA ARG A 5 6.85 -6.12 4.52
C ARG A 5 6.77 -4.80 5.27
N VAL A 6 5.77 -4.66 6.15
CA VAL A 6 5.64 -3.47 7.01
C VAL A 6 6.80 -3.41 8.01
N VAL A 7 7.14 -4.53 8.63
CA VAL A 7 8.25 -4.61 9.60
C VAL A 7 9.62 -4.44 8.94
N GLY A 8 9.78 -4.80 7.66
CA GLY A 8 11.06 -4.71 6.93
C GLY A 8 11.31 -3.42 6.14
N GLY A 9 10.36 -2.49 6.11
CA GLY A 9 10.40 -1.34 5.17
C GLY A 9 10.50 0.05 5.80
N LEU A 10 10.52 0.16 7.13
CA LEU A 10 10.60 1.45 7.81
C LEU A 10 12.06 1.80 8.12
N ALA A 11 12.57 2.81 7.48
CA ALA A 11 13.92 3.32 7.67
C ALA A 11 14.10 3.92 9.08
N GLY A 12 15.08 3.43 9.86
CA GLY A 12 15.57 4.12 11.05
C GLY A 12 15.41 3.41 12.40
N GLY A 13 14.92 2.17 12.48
CA GLY A 13 14.80 1.40 13.73
C GLY A 13 13.88 0.20 13.57
N LYS A 14 13.89 -0.76 14.52
CA LYS A 14 12.87 -1.82 14.53
C LYS A 14 11.51 -1.17 14.82
N PRO A 15 10.52 -1.23 13.89
CA PRO A 15 9.20 -0.70 14.17
C PRO A 15 8.53 -1.52 15.28
N SER A 16 7.91 -0.84 16.23
CA SER A 16 7.00 -1.49 17.17
C SER A 16 5.69 -1.77 16.44
N VAL A 17 5.29 -3.02 16.36
CA VAL A 17 4.05 -3.44 15.69
C VAL A 17 3.09 -4.00 16.71
N LYS A 18 1.88 -3.43 16.77
CA LYS A 18 0.73 -3.98 17.49
C LYS A 18 -0.23 -4.60 16.49
N VAL A 19 -0.78 -5.75 16.79
CA VAL A 19 -1.77 -6.45 15.96
C VAL A 19 -2.98 -6.76 16.82
N VAL A 20 -4.15 -6.31 16.39
CA VAL A 20 -5.44 -6.68 17.01
C VAL A 20 -6.10 -7.72 16.12
N GLU A 21 -6.41 -8.87 16.66
CA GLU A 21 -7.09 -9.97 15.99
C GLU A 21 -8.12 -10.59 16.92
N ARG A 22 -9.38 -10.66 16.47
CA ARG A 22 -10.46 -11.20 17.30
C ARG A 22 -10.53 -12.72 17.29
N ASP A 23 -10.01 -13.36 16.24
CA ASP A 23 -9.95 -14.82 16.18
C ASP A 23 -8.76 -15.33 16.98
N TYR A 24 -9.02 -16.11 18.04
CA TYR A 24 -7.98 -16.63 18.92
C TYR A 24 -6.95 -17.49 18.18
N ALA A 25 -7.38 -18.36 17.28
CA ALA A 25 -6.47 -19.23 16.56
C ALA A 25 -5.55 -18.43 15.62
N LYS A 26 -6.09 -17.39 14.98
CA LYS A 26 -5.31 -16.47 14.14
C LYS A 26 -4.38 -15.61 14.98
N SER A 27 -4.82 -15.07 16.13
CA SER A 27 -3.98 -14.27 17.01
C SER A 27 -2.78 -15.08 17.51
N LYS A 28 -3.01 -16.33 17.92
CA LYS A 28 -1.94 -17.26 18.31
C LYS A 28 -0.97 -17.53 17.17
N ALA A 29 -1.46 -17.86 15.97
CA ALA A 29 -0.61 -18.10 14.79
C ALA A 29 0.21 -16.87 14.38
N VAL A 30 -0.34 -15.66 14.54
CA VAL A 30 0.39 -14.41 14.30
C VAL A 30 1.47 -14.20 15.34
N SER A 31 1.18 -14.41 16.64
CA SER A 31 2.15 -14.29 17.73
C SER A 31 3.33 -15.26 17.57
N GLU A 32 3.06 -16.51 17.22
CA GLU A 32 4.12 -17.51 16.97
C GLU A 32 4.99 -17.13 15.77
N ARG A 33 4.38 -16.54 14.74
CA ARG A 33 5.09 -16.18 13.50
C ARG A 33 5.88 -14.89 13.57
N PHE A 34 5.45 -13.95 14.42
CA PHE A 34 6.02 -12.62 14.58
C PHE A 34 6.29 -12.30 16.04
N PRO A 35 7.34 -12.89 16.64
CA PRO A 35 7.61 -12.75 18.08
C PRO A 35 7.96 -11.31 18.49
N ASP A 36 8.37 -10.48 17.55
CA ASP A 36 8.65 -9.04 17.78
C ASP A 36 7.38 -8.16 17.78
N ALA A 37 6.21 -8.72 17.45
CA ALA A 37 4.94 -7.99 17.44
C ALA A 37 4.14 -8.24 18.73
N LEU A 38 3.54 -7.19 19.28
CA LEU A 38 2.55 -7.33 20.34
C LEU A 38 1.21 -7.74 19.71
N VAL A 39 0.76 -8.96 19.96
CA VAL A 39 -0.52 -9.46 19.44
C VAL A 39 -1.56 -9.42 20.55
N ILE A 40 -2.66 -8.72 20.29
CA ILE A 40 -3.77 -8.48 21.20
C ILE A 40 -4.97 -9.28 20.67
N HIS A 41 -5.47 -10.19 21.48
CA HIS A 41 -6.70 -10.93 21.17
C HIS A 41 -7.90 -10.12 21.64
N ALA A 42 -8.47 -9.33 20.75
CA ALA A 42 -9.64 -8.48 21.01
C ALA A 42 -10.39 -8.15 19.71
N ASP A 43 -11.63 -7.71 19.81
CA ASP A 43 -12.32 -7.08 18.67
C ASP A 43 -11.97 -5.59 18.64
N ILE A 44 -11.57 -5.09 17.48
CA ILE A 44 -11.21 -3.67 17.32
C ILE A 44 -12.39 -2.73 17.52
N SER A 45 -13.62 -3.25 17.51
CA SER A 45 -14.84 -2.50 17.80
C SER A 45 -15.18 -2.44 19.30
N ASP A 46 -14.42 -3.12 20.15
CA ASP A 46 -14.63 -3.07 21.59
C ASP A 46 -14.33 -1.66 22.13
N GLU A 47 -15.22 -1.20 23.00
CA GLU A 47 -15.10 0.10 23.64
C GLU A 47 -13.84 0.15 24.52
N GLY A 48 -13.04 1.19 24.36
CA GLY A 48 -11.82 1.40 25.15
C GLY A 48 -10.54 0.78 24.60
N ILE A 49 -10.59 -0.14 23.62
CA ILE A 49 -9.39 -0.84 23.12
C ILE A 49 -8.27 0.12 22.65
N PHE A 50 -8.64 1.27 22.10
CA PHE A 50 -7.67 2.26 21.62
C PHE A 50 -6.91 2.95 22.76
N GLU A 51 -7.61 3.26 23.84
CA GLU A 51 -7.06 3.90 25.03
C GLU A 51 -6.24 2.90 25.85
N GLU A 52 -6.79 1.72 26.14
CA GLU A 52 -6.15 0.68 26.94
C GLU A 52 -4.83 0.24 26.33
N GLU A 53 -4.78 0.09 25.01
CA GLU A 53 -3.60 -0.32 24.28
C GLU A 53 -2.73 0.85 23.79
N HIS A 54 -3.08 2.09 24.15
CA HIS A 54 -2.32 3.29 23.84
C HIS A 54 -2.04 3.46 22.34
N PHE A 55 -3.06 3.25 21.49
CA PHE A 55 -2.89 3.34 20.03
C PHE A 55 -2.62 4.76 19.54
N ALA A 56 -3.01 5.78 20.28
CA ALA A 56 -2.74 7.18 19.96
C ALA A 56 -1.23 7.49 19.75
N ASN A 57 -0.34 6.68 20.35
CA ASN A 57 1.10 6.82 20.19
C ASN A 57 1.65 6.17 18.89
N SER A 58 0.78 5.65 18.03
CA SER A 58 1.18 5.00 16.77
C SER A 58 1.33 6.03 15.65
N ASP A 59 2.29 5.81 14.75
CA ASP A 59 2.49 6.64 13.56
C ASP A 59 1.59 6.25 12.39
N LEU A 60 1.09 5.00 12.40
CA LEU A 60 0.34 4.42 11.29
C LEU A 60 -0.67 3.40 11.81
N VAL A 61 -1.89 3.47 11.31
CA VAL A 61 -2.90 2.42 11.45
C VAL A 61 -3.14 1.73 10.10
N ILE A 62 -3.26 0.40 10.12
CA ILE A 62 -3.60 -0.40 8.94
C ILE A 62 -4.79 -1.28 9.29
N ALA A 63 -5.97 -0.92 8.81
CA ALA A 63 -7.20 -1.65 9.04
C ALA A 63 -7.51 -2.60 7.87
N THR A 64 -7.46 -3.91 8.13
CA THR A 64 -7.55 -4.96 7.10
C THR A 64 -8.47 -6.10 7.50
N THR A 65 -9.51 -5.82 8.27
CA THR A 65 -10.54 -6.81 8.59
C THR A 65 -11.35 -7.17 7.33
N GLU A 66 -12.18 -8.19 7.42
CA GLU A 66 -13.10 -8.57 6.34
C GLU A 66 -14.24 -7.55 6.14
N ASN A 67 -14.52 -6.73 7.15
CA ASN A 67 -15.54 -5.69 7.13
C ASN A 67 -14.92 -4.35 6.74
N GLN A 68 -15.17 -3.91 5.50
CA GLN A 68 -14.63 -2.67 4.96
C GLN A 68 -15.19 -1.41 5.62
N GLU A 69 -16.43 -1.46 6.12
CA GLU A 69 -17.07 -0.39 6.87
C GLU A 69 -16.34 -0.20 8.21
N LEU A 70 -16.08 -1.29 8.92
CA LEU A 70 -15.29 -1.28 10.15
C LEU A 70 -13.87 -0.76 9.89
N ASN A 71 -13.23 -1.17 8.79
CA ASN A 71 -11.89 -0.68 8.45
C ASN A 71 -11.87 0.85 8.29
N ILE A 72 -12.90 1.43 7.65
CA ILE A 72 -13.01 2.88 7.47
C ILE A 72 -13.27 3.57 8.82
N VAL A 73 -14.23 3.08 9.60
CA VAL A 73 -14.56 3.66 10.92
C VAL A 73 -13.33 3.62 11.84
N THR A 74 -12.64 2.48 11.90
CA THR A 74 -11.40 2.32 12.68
C THR A 74 -10.34 3.33 12.27
N ALA A 75 -10.13 3.54 10.97
CA ALA A 75 -9.13 4.49 10.48
C ALA A 75 -9.50 5.94 10.78
N VAL A 76 -10.77 6.31 10.60
CA VAL A 76 -11.27 7.66 10.95
C VAL A 76 -11.11 7.90 12.44
N TYR A 77 -11.51 6.96 13.28
CA TYR A 77 -11.34 7.08 14.73
C TYR A 77 -9.87 7.21 15.13
N ALA A 78 -9.00 6.40 14.56
CA ALA A 78 -7.55 6.50 14.78
C ALA A 78 -7.00 7.91 14.44
N LYS A 79 -7.50 8.53 13.36
CA LYS A 79 -7.15 9.91 12.99
C LYS A 79 -7.61 10.93 14.04
N THR A 80 -8.79 10.78 14.63
CA THR A 80 -9.27 11.65 15.71
C THR A 80 -8.40 11.58 16.97
N LEU A 81 -7.74 10.44 17.19
CA LEU A 81 -6.78 10.23 18.28
C LEU A 81 -5.36 10.75 17.95
N GLY A 82 -5.15 11.35 16.78
CA GLY A 82 -3.87 11.95 16.37
C GLY A 82 -2.93 11.04 15.60
N ILE A 83 -3.34 9.84 15.21
CA ILE A 83 -2.51 8.96 14.35
C ILE A 83 -2.37 9.62 12.97
N LYS A 84 -1.13 9.83 12.55
CA LYS A 84 -0.84 10.67 11.37
C LYS A 84 -1.21 10.01 10.04
N ARG A 85 -1.12 8.69 9.95
CA ARG A 85 -1.33 7.96 8.70
C ARG A 85 -2.28 6.79 8.87
N SER A 86 -3.11 6.56 7.86
CA SER A 86 -4.09 5.50 7.85
C SER A 86 -4.13 4.76 6.51
N VAL A 87 -4.23 3.45 6.59
CA VAL A 87 -4.39 2.56 5.42
C VAL A 87 -5.58 1.66 5.67
N VAL A 88 -6.50 1.57 4.73
CA VAL A 88 -7.67 0.71 4.84
C VAL A 88 -7.77 -0.26 3.66
N LEU A 89 -8.22 -1.47 3.95
CA LEU A 89 -8.62 -2.44 2.92
C LEU A 89 -10.11 -2.24 2.61
N VAL A 90 -10.43 -2.05 1.33
CA VAL A 90 -11.80 -1.94 0.82
C VAL A 90 -12.02 -2.91 -0.35
N ASN A 91 -13.25 -3.37 -0.52
CA ASN A 91 -13.58 -4.35 -1.57
C ASN A 91 -14.38 -3.73 -2.73
N LYS A 92 -15.12 -2.64 -2.47
CA LYS A 92 -15.96 -1.96 -3.45
C LYS A 92 -15.32 -0.64 -3.89
N ALA A 93 -15.36 -0.32 -5.17
CA ALA A 93 -14.74 0.89 -5.73
C ALA A 93 -15.31 2.20 -5.15
N ASN A 94 -16.60 2.25 -4.82
CA ASN A 94 -17.21 3.42 -4.20
C ASN A 94 -16.64 3.71 -2.80
N TYR A 95 -16.18 2.69 -2.06
CA TYR A 95 -15.55 2.87 -0.76
C TYR A 95 -14.17 3.51 -0.84
N THR A 96 -13.47 3.38 -1.96
CA THR A 96 -12.22 4.12 -2.19
C THR A 96 -12.48 5.62 -2.21
N LYS A 97 -13.57 6.07 -2.88
CA LYS A 97 -13.97 7.50 -2.86
C LYS A 97 -14.40 7.96 -1.48
N ILE A 98 -15.19 7.14 -0.77
CA ILE A 98 -15.62 7.45 0.60
C ILE A 98 -14.39 7.62 1.50
N ALA A 99 -13.45 6.70 1.45
CA ALA A 99 -12.22 6.76 2.23
C ALA A 99 -11.42 8.04 1.96
N SER A 100 -11.26 8.43 0.70
CA SER A 100 -10.58 9.68 0.32
C SER A 100 -11.28 10.93 0.86
N ASN A 101 -12.62 10.93 0.90
CA ASN A 101 -13.39 12.07 1.44
C ASN A 101 -13.35 12.13 2.97
N LEU A 102 -12.98 11.05 3.64
CA LEU A 102 -12.85 10.94 5.09
C LEU A 102 -11.40 11.10 5.59
N ASP A 103 -10.54 11.73 4.80
CA ASP A 103 -9.13 11.99 5.13
C ASP A 103 -8.32 10.71 5.44
N ILE A 104 -8.69 9.59 4.84
CA ILE A 104 -7.92 8.35 4.88
C ILE A 104 -6.82 8.42 3.83
N ASP A 105 -5.56 8.24 4.26
CA ASP A 105 -4.40 8.47 3.39
C ASP A 105 -4.30 7.46 2.25
N VAL A 106 -4.63 6.19 2.52
CA VAL A 106 -4.56 5.14 1.50
C VAL A 106 -5.72 4.15 1.63
N ALA A 107 -6.49 4.00 0.58
CA ALA A 107 -7.48 2.94 0.44
C ALA A 107 -7.01 1.90 -0.58
N VAL A 108 -6.76 0.68 -0.12
CA VAL A 108 -6.32 -0.44 -0.95
C VAL A 108 -7.53 -1.28 -1.36
N SER A 109 -7.75 -1.42 -2.66
CA SER A 109 -8.74 -2.36 -3.18
C SER A 109 -8.08 -3.69 -3.52
N LEU A 110 -8.54 -4.77 -2.88
CA LEU A 110 -8.05 -6.12 -3.18
C LEU A 110 -8.26 -6.46 -4.67
N LYS A 111 -9.39 -6.08 -5.23
CA LYS A 111 -9.73 -6.30 -6.64
C LYS A 111 -8.72 -5.61 -7.57
N SER A 112 -8.43 -4.34 -7.31
CA SER A 112 -7.45 -3.57 -8.09
C SER A 112 -6.03 -4.12 -7.94
N ALA A 113 -5.65 -4.55 -6.73
CA ALA A 113 -4.34 -5.15 -6.48
C ALA A 113 -4.15 -6.47 -7.26
N VAL A 114 -5.19 -7.32 -7.30
CA VAL A 114 -5.18 -8.58 -8.07
C VAL A 114 -5.10 -8.29 -9.56
N VAL A 115 -5.94 -7.38 -10.09
CA VAL A 115 -5.93 -6.99 -11.50
C VAL A 115 -4.55 -6.45 -11.90
N SER A 116 -3.97 -5.56 -11.12
CA SER A 116 -2.62 -5.02 -11.36
C SER A 116 -1.56 -6.12 -11.38
N SER A 117 -1.67 -7.12 -10.49
CA SER A 117 -0.75 -8.26 -10.46
C SER A 117 -0.87 -9.15 -11.69
N ILE A 118 -2.10 -9.40 -12.17
CA ILE A 118 -2.37 -10.17 -13.39
C ILE A 118 -1.85 -9.40 -14.62
N LEU A 119 -2.12 -8.10 -14.71
CA LEU A 119 -1.63 -7.27 -15.82
C LEU A 119 -0.10 -7.26 -15.90
N LYS A 120 0.60 -7.27 -14.75
CA LYS A 120 2.06 -7.43 -14.72
C LYS A 120 2.54 -8.74 -15.34
N LEU A 121 1.80 -9.83 -15.14
CA LEU A 121 2.14 -11.14 -15.70
C LEU A 121 1.86 -11.23 -17.22
N ILE A 122 0.77 -10.62 -17.66
CA ILE A 122 0.32 -10.70 -19.07
C ILE A 122 1.13 -9.76 -19.96
N ARG A 123 1.46 -8.56 -19.49
CA ARG A 123 2.31 -7.62 -20.24
C ARG A 123 3.73 -8.15 -20.29
N ARG A 124 4.08 -8.78 -21.40
CA ARG A 124 5.43 -9.29 -21.70
C ARG A 124 6.43 -8.12 -21.73
N GLY A 125 7.08 -7.87 -20.60
CA GLY A 125 8.10 -6.84 -20.45
C GLY A 125 8.64 -6.88 -19.01
N ARG A 126 9.84 -6.30 -18.80
CA ARG A 126 10.44 -6.16 -17.46
C ARG A 126 9.76 -5.02 -16.68
N ILE A 127 8.42 -5.10 -16.50
CA ILE A 127 7.67 -4.13 -15.73
C ILE A 127 7.97 -4.35 -14.25
N LYS A 128 8.61 -3.38 -13.62
CA LYS A 128 8.91 -3.37 -12.18
C LYS A 128 7.69 -2.98 -11.37
N SER A 129 6.99 -1.94 -11.80
CA SER A 129 5.80 -1.46 -11.11
C SER A 129 4.74 -0.93 -12.08
N LEU A 130 3.48 -1.02 -11.66
CA LEU A 130 2.33 -0.45 -12.33
C LEU A 130 1.45 0.20 -11.27
N HIS A 131 1.23 1.48 -11.39
CA HIS A 131 0.33 2.25 -10.52
C HIS A 131 -0.73 2.91 -11.38
N THR A 132 -1.96 2.81 -10.93
CA THR A 132 -3.11 3.46 -11.57
C THR A 132 -3.52 4.65 -10.73
N ILE A 133 -3.63 5.82 -11.34
CA ILE A 133 -4.00 7.08 -10.69
C ILE A 133 -5.30 7.60 -11.30
N SER A 134 -6.03 8.41 -10.54
CA SER A 134 -7.26 9.08 -10.99
C SER A 134 -8.32 8.11 -11.54
N ASP A 135 -8.70 7.11 -10.74
CA ASP A 135 -9.75 6.14 -11.09
C ASP A 135 -9.53 5.41 -12.43
N GLY A 136 -8.28 5.11 -12.75
CA GLY A 136 -7.95 4.37 -13.98
C GLY A 136 -7.67 5.24 -15.20
N LYS A 137 -7.71 6.57 -15.07
CA LYS A 137 -7.45 7.49 -16.18
C LYS A 137 -5.97 7.64 -16.53
N LEU A 138 -5.08 7.40 -15.57
CA LEU A 138 -3.65 7.46 -15.73
C LEU A 138 -2.98 6.19 -15.21
N GLU A 139 -2.03 5.67 -15.95
CA GLU A 139 -1.18 4.56 -15.53
C GLU A 139 0.26 5.04 -15.45
N VAL A 140 0.92 4.81 -14.32
CA VAL A 140 2.36 5.01 -14.17
C VAL A 140 3.04 3.66 -14.23
N LEU A 141 3.89 3.48 -15.23
CA LEU A 141 4.61 2.25 -15.49
C LEU A 141 6.11 2.47 -15.22
N GLU A 142 6.68 1.63 -14.38
CA GLU A 142 8.13 1.51 -14.26
C GLU A 142 8.58 0.23 -14.94
N PHE A 143 9.50 0.33 -15.88
CA PHE A 143 10.05 -0.83 -16.56
C PHE A 143 11.55 -0.67 -16.79
N GLU A 144 12.22 -1.79 -16.92
CA GLU A 144 13.64 -1.84 -17.25
C GLU A 144 13.82 -1.97 -18.76
N VAL A 145 14.63 -1.09 -19.32
CA VAL A 145 15.00 -1.16 -20.75
C VAL A 145 16.01 -2.30 -20.94
N ALA A 146 15.61 -3.32 -21.69
CA ALA A 146 16.51 -4.43 -22.00
C ALA A 146 17.62 -3.97 -22.98
N ALA A 147 18.84 -4.49 -22.80
CA ALA A 147 20.01 -4.11 -23.61
C ALA A 147 19.86 -4.28 -25.14
N LYS A 148 18.92 -5.13 -25.57
CA LYS A 148 18.61 -5.35 -26.99
C LYS A 148 17.25 -4.79 -27.40
N SER A 149 16.69 -3.85 -26.64
CA SER A 149 15.40 -3.25 -26.98
C SER A 149 15.59 -2.15 -28.06
N PRO A 150 14.54 -1.87 -28.85
CA PRO A 150 14.58 -0.73 -29.79
C PRO A 150 14.80 0.63 -29.12
N ALA A 151 14.70 0.69 -27.79
CA ALA A 151 14.92 1.90 -27.00
C ALA A 151 16.35 2.02 -26.45
N SER A 152 17.19 0.97 -26.59
CA SER A 152 18.60 1.03 -26.18
C SER A 152 19.36 2.02 -27.06
N ASP A 153 20.27 2.74 -26.42
CA ASP A 153 21.19 3.71 -27.07
C ASP A 153 20.48 4.86 -27.79
N LYS A 154 19.20 5.09 -27.51
CA LYS A 154 18.43 6.22 -28.04
C LYS A 154 18.13 7.24 -26.96
N SER A 155 18.11 8.50 -27.38
CA SER A 155 17.55 9.57 -26.54
C SER A 155 16.01 9.42 -26.44
N ILE A 156 15.39 9.95 -25.37
CA ILE A 156 13.93 9.94 -25.23
C ILE A 156 13.24 10.61 -26.42
N ARG A 157 13.86 11.65 -26.98
CA ARG A 157 13.34 12.38 -28.13
C ARG A 157 13.24 11.52 -29.40
N GLU A 158 14.12 10.53 -29.55
CA GLU A 158 14.14 9.58 -30.67
C GLU A 158 13.19 8.39 -30.47
N LEU A 159 12.67 8.21 -29.24
CA LEU A 159 11.71 7.17 -28.96
C LEU A 159 10.32 7.57 -29.50
N LYS A 160 9.79 6.75 -30.39
CA LYS A 160 8.38 6.86 -30.81
C LYS A 160 7.49 6.25 -29.72
N LEU A 161 7.26 7.01 -28.67
CA LEU A 161 6.32 6.59 -27.61
C LEU A 161 4.88 6.65 -28.13
N PRO A 162 3.98 5.78 -27.64
CA PRO A 162 2.56 5.89 -27.95
C PRO A 162 2.03 7.29 -27.60
N GLY A 163 1.12 7.81 -28.40
CA GLY A 163 0.46 9.09 -28.11
C GLY A 163 -0.11 9.10 -26.69
N ASN A 164 -0.09 10.23 -26.04
CA ASN A 164 -0.49 10.43 -24.63
C ASN A 164 0.44 9.78 -23.59
N SER A 165 1.69 9.50 -23.93
CA SER A 165 2.70 9.01 -23.01
C SER A 165 3.72 10.09 -22.64
N LEU A 166 4.09 10.13 -21.35
CA LEU A 166 5.12 11.04 -20.83
C LEU A 166 6.15 10.23 -20.06
N VAL A 167 7.44 10.48 -20.30
CA VAL A 167 8.50 9.95 -19.46
C VAL A 167 8.70 10.89 -18.26
N VAL A 168 8.34 10.42 -17.08
CA VAL A 168 8.38 11.22 -15.85
C VAL A 168 9.79 11.19 -15.24
N SER A 169 10.44 10.03 -15.26
CA SER A 169 11.77 9.86 -14.65
C SER A 169 12.53 8.72 -15.30
N LEU A 170 13.84 8.79 -15.23
CA LEU A 170 14.78 7.74 -15.64
C LEU A 170 15.68 7.40 -14.46
N ALA A 171 15.90 6.12 -14.22
CA ALA A 171 16.93 5.65 -13.32
C ALA A 171 18.12 5.11 -14.14
N ARG A 172 19.30 5.69 -13.96
CA ARG A 172 20.54 5.26 -14.59
C ARG A 172 21.68 5.32 -13.57
N ASP A 173 22.43 4.23 -13.42
CA ASP A 173 23.58 4.13 -12.50
C ASP A 173 23.24 4.57 -11.07
N GLY A 174 22.07 4.16 -10.57
CA GLY A 174 21.58 4.50 -9.25
C GLY A 174 21.11 5.95 -9.07
N LYS A 175 21.09 6.76 -10.13
CA LYS A 175 20.63 8.16 -10.12
C LYS A 175 19.29 8.29 -10.83
N ASN A 176 18.38 9.05 -10.22
CA ASN A 176 17.11 9.44 -10.86
C ASN A 176 17.30 10.75 -11.63
N ILE A 177 16.88 10.75 -12.88
CA ILE A 177 16.97 11.88 -13.79
C ILE A 177 15.57 12.24 -14.26
N ILE A 178 15.20 13.50 -14.14
CA ILE A 178 13.96 14.04 -14.72
C ILE A 178 14.31 14.53 -16.13
N PRO A 179 13.67 13.98 -17.19
CA PRO A 179 13.89 14.46 -18.55
C PRO A 179 13.42 15.91 -18.70
N ARG A 180 14.16 16.70 -19.43
CA ARG A 180 13.82 18.08 -19.79
C ARG A 180 13.46 18.18 -21.26
#